data_6253680cb0d722419e02d10447ac9e30
#
_entry.id   6253680cb0d722419e02d10447ac9e30
#
_cell.length_a   1.000
_cell.length_b   1.000
_cell.length_c   1.000
_cell.angle_alpha   90.00
_cell.angle_beta   90.00
_cell.angle_gamma   90.00
#
_symmetry.space_group_name_H-M   'P 1'
#
loop_
_entity.id
_entity.type
_entity.pdbx_description
1 polymer ?
#
loop_
_entity_poly.entity_id
_entity_poly.type
_entity_poly.pdbx_seq_one_letter_code
_entity_poly.pdbx_strand_id
1 'polypeptide(L)'
;MTQIKHRLHSNRFLIILHTNNLDQLFQCHNHLEYPEIEENLVLEGSPAFNAEKLAKEKCSQGIKNAIATNLENYPVLAADTIVVMGNKIYGKPKSSDHAFTMLSELSGQVHEVITGVSVGAWDSEKADIATISVSTFVEFGDISAIELKEYSETDEPLDKAGAYAIQGYAEKFIKGIKGSYSNVVGLPLFEALKLLKKFQL
;
A
#
# COMPACT_ATOMS: atom_id res chain seq x y z
N MET A 1 18.99 18.61 -13.23
CA MET A 1 19.03 17.50 -12.24
C MET A 1 18.10 17.89 -11.08
N THR A 2 16.82 17.64 -11.22
CA THR A 2 15.82 17.96 -10.19
C THR A 2 15.64 16.71 -9.35
N GLN A 3 16.09 16.75 -8.10
CA GLN A 3 15.90 15.65 -7.15
C GLN A 3 14.41 15.53 -6.83
N ILE A 4 13.83 14.42 -7.26
CA ILE A 4 12.48 14.04 -6.91
C ILE A 4 12.54 13.43 -5.51
N LYS A 5 12.28 14.26 -4.49
CA LYS A 5 12.01 13.77 -3.14
C LYS A 5 10.54 13.35 -3.06
N HIS A 6 10.25 12.12 -3.44
CA HIS A 6 8.95 11.53 -3.15
C HIS A 6 8.91 11.10 -1.68
N ARG A 7 8.24 11.88 -0.87
CA ARG A 7 7.76 11.45 0.43
C ARG A 7 6.52 10.61 0.18
N LEU A 8 6.71 9.28 0.08
CA LEU A 8 5.61 8.33 0.07
C LEU A 8 4.99 8.33 1.48
N HIS A 9 3.91 9.09 1.68
CA HIS A 9 3.32 9.37 2.98
C HIS A 9 2.30 8.35 3.44
N SER A 10 2.12 7.25 2.74
CA SER A 10 1.29 6.12 3.23
C SER A 10 1.47 4.90 2.34
N ASN A 11 1.20 3.69 2.85
CA ASN A 11 1.13 2.46 2.05
C ASN A 11 -0.09 2.42 1.11
N ARG A 12 -0.53 3.58 0.62
CA ARG A 12 -1.73 3.77 -0.20
C ARG A 12 -1.33 4.46 -1.49
N PHE A 13 -1.55 3.78 -2.59
CA PHE A 13 -1.26 4.33 -3.92
C PHE A 13 -2.57 4.53 -4.68
N LEU A 14 -2.72 5.70 -5.23
CA LEU A 14 -3.65 5.97 -6.30
C LEU A 14 -2.94 6.82 -7.33
N ILE A 15 -2.85 6.33 -8.54
CA ILE A 15 -2.16 6.97 -9.65
C ILE A 15 -3.10 6.99 -10.84
N ILE A 16 -3.31 8.18 -11.41
CA ILE A 16 -3.91 8.31 -12.74
C ILE A 16 -2.75 8.38 -13.72
N LEU A 17 -2.72 7.45 -14.65
CA LEU A 17 -1.64 7.33 -15.61
C LEU A 17 -1.89 8.27 -16.77
N HIS A 18 -1.14 9.36 -16.88
CA HIS A 18 -1.23 10.33 -17.99
C HIS A 18 -0.45 9.92 -19.24
N THR A 19 -0.05 8.66 -19.35
CA THR A 19 0.77 8.19 -20.48
C THR A 19 0.55 6.71 -20.75
N ASN A 20 0.57 6.35 -22.02
CA ASN A 20 0.61 4.97 -22.49
C ASN A 20 2.03 4.39 -22.50
N ASN A 21 3.02 5.13 -22.00
CA ASN A 21 4.41 4.67 -21.91
C ASN A 21 4.73 4.23 -20.49
N LEU A 22 4.92 2.92 -20.30
CA LEU A 22 5.26 2.30 -19.03
C LEU A 22 6.57 2.84 -18.40
N ASP A 23 7.50 3.32 -19.23
CA ASP A 23 8.77 3.90 -18.75
C ASP A 23 8.54 5.24 -18.03
N GLN A 24 7.41 5.89 -18.24
CA GLN A 24 7.02 7.13 -17.57
C GLN A 24 6.18 6.92 -16.31
N LEU A 25 5.80 5.68 -16.00
CA LEU A 25 5.05 5.32 -14.79
C LEU A 25 5.69 5.87 -13.50
N PHE A 26 7.01 5.93 -13.47
CA PHE A 26 7.79 6.47 -12.35
C PHE A 26 7.86 8.02 -12.32
N GLN A 27 7.32 8.69 -13.34
CA GLN A 27 7.33 10.16 -13.46
C GLN A 27 5.95 10.79 -13.21
N CYS A 28 4.90 10.00 -13.05
CA CYS A 28 3.55 10.51 -12.82
C CYS A 28 3.41 11.15 -11.44
N HIS A 29 3.20 12.46 -11.42
CA HIS A 29 3.29 13.33 -10.25
C HIS A 29 1.94 13.80 -9.69
N ASN A 30 0.84 13.18 -10.02
CA ASN A 30 -0.45 13.62 -9.55
C ASN A 30 -0.99 12.68 -8.45
N HIS A 31 -0.58 12.98 -7.21
CA HIS A 31 -1.30 12.52 -6.03
C HIS A 31 -2.60 13.32 -5.94
N LEU A 32 -3.71 12.71 -6.30
CA LEU A 32 -4.99 13.19 -5.83
C LEU A 32 -5.08 12.78 -4.36
N GLU A 33 -5.05 13.75 -3.44
CA GLU A 33 -5.40 13.51 -2.05
C GLU A 33 -6.87 13.11 -2.00
N TYR A 34 -7.13 11.88 -1.60
CA TYR A 34 -8.49 11.41 -1.39
C TYR A 34 -8.86 11.56 0.07
N PRO A 35 -10.12 11.93 0.37
CA PRO A 35 -10.61 11.86 1.72
C PRO A 35 -10.37 10.47 2.27
N GLU A 36 -9.89 10.38 3.48
CA GLU A 36 -9.73 9.12 4.20
C GLU A 36 -11.06 8.36 4.12
N ILE A 37 -11.05 7.23 3.42
CA ILE A 37 -12.14 6.30 3.56
C ILE A 37 -12.01 5.79 4.98
N GLU A 38 -12.96 6.15 5.87
CA GLU A 38 -12.99 5.61 7.22
C GLU A 38 -12.93 4.08 7.13
N GLU A 39 -11.80 3.54 7.55
CA GLU A 39 -11.59 2.11 7.60
C GLU A 39 -12.36 1.53 8.78
N ASN A 40 -13.67 1.52 8.69
CA ASN A 40 -14.46 0.56 9.42
C ASN A 40 -14.25 -0.79 8.73
N LEU A 41 -13.07 -1.36 8.97
CA LEU A 41 -12.69 -2.71 8.55
C LEU A 41 -13.60 -3.72 9.28
N VAL A 42 -14.83 -3.85 8.82
CA VAL A 42 -15.58 -5.08 9.05
C VAL A 42 -14.90 -6.12 8.17
N LEU A 43 -14.00 -6.86 8.80
CA LEU A 43 -13.20 -7.90 8.15
C LEU A 43 -14.12 -9.06 7.80
N GLU A 44 -14.60 -9.06 6.58
CA GLU A 44 -15.32 -10.18 6.00
C GLU A 44 -14.33 -11.02 5.17
N GLY A 45 -14.22 -12.29 5.48
CA GLY A 45 -13.43 -13.22 4.68
C GLY A 45 -11.91 -13.22 4.98
N SER A 46 -11.09 -13.59 3.99
CA SER A 46 -9.64 -13.67 4.15
C SER A 46 -8.97 -12.29 4.13
N PRO A 47 -7.78 -12.15 4.73
CA PRO A 47 -7.00 -10.92 4.63
C PRO A 47 -6.75 -10.47 3.18
N ALA A 48 -6.44 -11.41 2.28
CA ALA A 48 -6.26 -11.12 0.85
C ALA A 48 -7.52 -10.50 0.23
N PHE A 49 -8.71 -11.04 0.54
CA PHE A 49 -9.98 -10.49 0.08
C PHE A 49 -10.18 -9.04 0.56
N ASN A 50 -9.82 -8.74 1.81
CA ASN A 50 -9.94 -7.38 2.35
C ASN A 50 -9.00 -6.40 1.63
N ALA A 51 -7.74 -6.79 1.39
CA ALA A 51 -6.79 -5.97 0.63
C ALA A 51 -7.29 -5.71 -0.81
N GLU A 52 -7.81 -6.74 -1.49
CA GLU A 52 -8.39 -6.60 -2.82
C GLU A 52 -9.62 -5.69 -2.82
N LYS A 53 -10.53 -5.85 -1.86
CA LYS A 53 -11.73 -5.02 -1.71
C LYS A 53 -11.36 -3.54 -1.55
N LEU A 54 -10.44 -3.22 -0.64
CA LEU A 54 -9.97 -1.85 -0.41
C LEU A 54 -9.30 -1.24 -1.66
N ALA A 55 -8.43 -2.00 -2.32
CA ALA A 55 -7.80 -1.54 -3.56
C ALA A 55 -8.82 -1.27 -4.66
N LYS A 56 -9.84 -2.15 -4.81
CA LYS A 56 -10.92 -2.00 -5.78
C LYS A 56 -11.80 -0.80 -5.49
N GLU A 57 -12.16 -0.57 -4.23
CA GLU A 57 -12.95 0.60 -3.81
C GLU A 57 -12.21 1.90 -4.11
N LYS A 58 -10.91 1.98 -3.81
CA LYS A 58 -10.05 3.12 -4.15
C LYS A 58 -9.97 3.35 -5.65
N CYS A 59 -9.76 2.30 -6.44
CA CYS A 59 -9.73 2.38 -7.89
C CYS A 59 -11.07 2.92 -8.43
N SER A 60 -12.19 2.37 -7.95
CA SER A 60 -13.53 2.83 -8.33
C SER A 60 -13.78 4.30 -8.00
N GLN A 61 -13.33 4.75 -6.83
CA GLN A 61 -13.45 6.15 -6.45
C GLN A 61 -12.55 7.04 -7.30
N GLY A 62 -11.33 6.58 -7.62
CA GLY A 62 -10.43 7.27 -8.54
C GLY A 62 -11.02 7.48 -9.92
N ILE A 63 -11.68 6.47 -10.47
CA ILE A 63 -12.39 6.57 -11.75
C ILE A 63 -13.51 7.61 -11.67
N LYS A 64 -14.35 7.56 -10.62
CA LYS A 64 -15.44 8.54 -10.44
C LYS A 64 -14.91 9.97 -10.39
N ASN A 65 -13.81 10.19 -9.69
CA ASN A 65 -13.19 11.52 -9.58
C ASN A 65 -12.61 11.97 -10.91
N ALA A 66 -11.94 11.07 -11.66
CA ALA A 66 -11.42 11.38 -12.99
C ALA A 66 -12.53 11.78 -13.96
N ILE A 67 -13.67 11.08 -13.96
CA ILE A 67 -14.85 11.43 -14.75
C ILE A 67 -15.40 12.80 -14.33
N ALA A 68 -15.56 13.04 -13.04
CA ALA A 68 -16.10 14.30 -12.51
C ALA A 68 -15.25 15.53 -12.84
N THR A 69 -13.93 15.32 -12.99
CA THR A 69 -12.97 16.39 -13.35
C THR A 69 -12.68 16.45 -14.85
N ASN A 70 -13.41 15.72 -15.68
CA ASN A 70 -13.21 15.63 -17.14
C ASN A 70 -11.75 15.30 -17.53
N LEU A 71 -11.10 14.46 -16.73
CA LEU A 71 -9.79 13.93 -17.11
C LEU A 71 -9.95 12.98 -18.32
N GLU A 72 -8.94 12.97 -19.18
CA GLU A 72 -8.88 12.01 -20.28
C GLU A 72 -8.95 10.59 -19.71
N ASN A 73 -9.42 9.64 -20.54
CA ASN A 73 -9.62 8.25 -20.14
C ASN A 73 -8.28 7.50 -19.99
N TYR A 74 -7.55 7.85 -18.94
CA TYR A 74 -6.33 7.14 -18.53
C TYR A 74 -6.65 6.12 -17.45
N PRO A 75 -5.99 4.95 -17.42
CA PRO A 75 -6.19 3.98 -16.40
C PRO A 75 -5.86 4.51 -15.00
N VAL A 76 -6.63 4.07 -14.03
CA VAL A 76 -6.44 4.32 -12.60
C VAL A 76 -5.82 3.10 -11.97
N LEU A 77 -4.64 3.27 -11.36
CA LEU A 77 -3.97 2.26 -10.53
C LEU A 77 -4.19 2.62 -9.06
N ALA A 78 -4.67 1.66 -8.29
CA ALA A 78 -4.82 1.80 -6.85
C ALA A 78 -4.23 0.60 -6.11
N ALA A 79 -3.65 0.83 -4.94
CA ALA A 79 -3.17 -0.25 -4.07
C ALA A 79 -3.51 0.05 -2.61
N ASP A 80 -3.70 -1.03 -1.84
CA ASP A 80 -3.89 -0.98 -0.40
C ASP A 80 -3.17 -2.13 0.29
N THR A 81 -2.47 -1.82 1.39
CA THR A 81 -1.59 -2.77 2.07
C THR A 81 -2.05 -3.00 3.50
N ILE A 82 -2.13 -4.27 3.89
CA ILE A 82 -2.39 -4.70 5.25
C ILE A 82 -1.25 -5.59 5.76
N VAL A 83 -1.02 -5.53 7.07
CA VAL A 83 -0.06 -6.39 7.77
C VAL A 83 -0.82 -7.37 8.64
N VAL A 84 -0.46 -8.65 8.59
CA VAL A 84 -1.18 -9.73 9.27
C VAL A 84 -0.21 -10.64 10.01
N MET A 85 -0.55 -11.02 11.23
CA MET A 85 0.15 -12.08 11.95
C MET A 85 -0.89 -12.98 12.65
N GLY A 86 -0.92 -14.25 12.29
CA GLY A 86 -2.00 -15.15 12.70
C GLY A 86 -3.36 -14.65 12.23
N ASN A 87 -4.26 -14.42 13.17
CA ASN A 87 -5.61 -13.90 12.89
C ASN A 87 -5.75 -12.39 13.14
N LYS A 88 -4.64 -11.71 13.47
CA LYS A 88 -4.64 -10.28 13.78
C LYS A 88 -4.17 -9.47 12.59
N ILE A 89 -4.93 -8.42 12.27
CA ILE A 89 -4.54 -7.40 11.30
C ILE A 89 -4.00 -6.19 12.04
N TYR A 90 -2.86 -5.70 11.57
CA TYR A 90 -2.17 -4.54 12.09
C TYR A 90 -2.40 -3.39 11.10
N GLY A 91 -3.34 -2.52 11.45
CA GLY A 91 -3.56 -1.26 10.71
C GLY A 91 -2.53 -0.20 11.09
N LYS A 92 -2.88 1.06 10.88
CA LYS A 92 -2.07 2.19 11.33
C LYS A 92 -2.17 2.36 12.84
N PRO A 93 -1.06 2.65 13.55
CA PRO A 93 -1.13 2.95 14.98
C PRO A 93 -1.84 4.28 15.22
N LYS A 94 -2.55 4.37 16.33
CA LYS A 94 -3.28 5.58 16.75
C LYS A 94 -2.43 6.54 17.57
N SER A 95 -1.28 6.08 18.06
CA SER A 95 -0.34 6.82 18.89
C SER A 95 1.03 6.13 18.90
N SER A 96 2.05 6.78 19.42
CA SER A 96 3.38 6.19 19.66
C SER A 96 3.31 4.96 20.58
N ASP A 97 2.49 4.99 21.63
CA ASP A 97 2.29 3.84 22.53
C ASP A 97 1.64 2.66 21.79
N HIS A 98 0.70 2.95 20.89
CA HIS A 98 0.09 1.91 20.07
C HIS A 98 1.09 1.35 19.06
N ALA A 99 1.95 2.18 18.46
CA ALA A 99 3.05 1.74 17.60
C ALA A 99 4.03 0.84 18.38
N PHE A 100 4.44 1.25 19.57
CA PHE A 100 5.28 0.44 20.45
C PHE A 100 4.67 -0.94 20.73
N THR A 101 3.37 -0.99 21.04
CA THR A 101 2.66 -2.24 21.30
C THR A 101 2.65 -3.15 20.06
N MET A 102 2.31 -2.61 18.88
CA MET A 102 2.31 -3.36 17.63
C MET A 102 3.69 -3.93 17.30
N LEU A 103 4.73 -3.11 17.40
CA LEU A 103 6.11 -3.51 17.10
C LEU A 103 6.64 -4.53 18.11
N SER A 104 6.25 -4.42 19.40
CA SER A 104 6.58 -5.42 20.40
C SER A 104 6.00 -6.79 20.09
N GLU A 105 4.79 -6.85 19.54
CA GLU A 105 4.17 -8.09 19.11
C GLU A 105 4.84 -8.69 17.86
N LEU A 106 5.33 -7.85 16.94
CA LEU A 106 6.00 -8.26 15.71
C LEU A 106 7.47 -8.61 15.92
N SER A 107 8.10 -8.14 16.99
CA SER A 107 9.51 -8.40 17.33
C SER A 107 9.79 -9.90 17.42
N GLY A 108 10.83 -10.37 16.74
CA GLY A 108 11.23 -11.79 16.69
C GLY A 108 10.26 -12.69 15.93
N GLN A 109 9.25 -12.15 15.24
CA GLN A 109 8.20 -12.91 14.57
C GLN A 109 8.26 -12.79 13.05
N VAL A 110 7.60 -13.73 12.39
CA VAL A 110 7.29 -13.65 10.95
C VAL A 110 5.84 -13.20 10.80
N HIS A 111 5.66 -12.15 10.03
CA HIS A 111 4.34 -11.63 9.69
C HIS A 111 4.17 -11.54 8.16
N GLU A 112 2.94 -11.42 7.71
CA GLU A 112 2.58 -11.36 6.31
C GLU A 112 2.16 -9.93 5.93
N VAL A 113 2.68 -9.42 4.82
CA VAL A 113 2.28 -8.16 4.20
C VAL A 113 1.53 -8.49 2.93
N ILE A 114 0.28 -8.08 2.86
CA ILE A 114 -0.60 -8.35 1.72
C ILE A 114 -1.00 -7.02 1.09
N THR A 115 -0.70 -6.85 -0.19
CA THR A 115 -1.13 -5.68 -0.95
C THR A 115 -2.13 -6.09 -2.02
N GLY A 116 -3.32 -5.52 -1.96
CA GLY A 116 -4.28 -5.52 -3.06
C GLY A 116 -3.88 -4.48 -4.10
N VAL A 117 -3.98 -4.83 -5.37
CA VAL A 117 -3.73 -3.93 -6.49
C VAL A 117 -4.90 -3.99 -7.45
N SER A 118 -5.43 -2.83 -7.81
CA SER A 118 -6.50 -2.68 -8.79
C SER A 118 -6.06 -1.75 -9.90
N VAL A 119 -6.36 -2.13 -11.13
CA VAL A 119 -6.26 -1.26 -12.30
C VAL A 119 -7.63 -1.19 -12.92
N GLY A 120 -8.08 0.01 -13.23
CA GLY A 120 -9.36 0.23 -13.89
C GLY A 120 -9.27 1.27 -14.99
N ALA A 121 -10.02 1.04 -16.06
CA ALA A 121 -10.30 1.99 -17.11
C ALA A 121 -11.81 2.13 -17.27
N TRP A 122 -12.25 3.19 -17.93
CA TRP A 122 -13.66 3.43 -18.17
C TRP A 122 -13.89 3.93 -19.60
N ASP A 123 -15.07 3.70 -20.07
CA ASP A 123 -15.61 4.32 -21.27
C ASP A 123 -16.93 5.04 -20.96
N SER A 124 -17.68 5.46 -21.97
CA SER A 124 -18.96 6.15 -21.77
C SER A 124 -20.05 5.28 -21.10
N GLU A 125 -19.90 3.97 -21.09
CA GLU A 125 -20.93 3.04 -20.64
C GLU A 125 -20.59 2.36 -19.32
N LYS A 126 -19.31 2.01 -19.10
CA LYS A 126 -18.89 1.24 -17.91
C LYS A 126 -17.44 1.45 -17.53
N ALA A 127 -17.15 1.12 -16.26
CA ALA A 127 -15.80 0.93 -15.76
C ALA A 127 -15.46 -0.56 -15.73
N ASP A 128 -14.28 -0.92 -16.25
CA ASP A 128 -13.69 -2.26 -16.13
C ASP A 128 -12.54 -2.19 -15.11
N ILE A 129 -12.57 -3.05 -14.08
CA ILE A 129 -11.57 -3.05 -13.00
C ILE A 129 -11.07 -4.47 -12.81
N ALA A 130 -9.77 -4.67 -12.96
CA ALA A 130 -9.08 -5.89 -12.61
C ALA A 130 -8.35 -5.72 -11.28
N THR A 131 -8.45 -6.72 -10.40
CA THR A 131 -7.87 -6.70 -9.05
C THR A 131 -7.12 -8.00 -8.77
N ILE A 132 -6.02 -7.90 -8.07
CA ILE A 132 -5.22 -9.02 -7.56
C ILE A 132 -4.68 -8.68 -6.18
N SER A 133 -4.24 -9.68 -5.43
CA SER A 133 -3.45 -9.50 -4.21
C SER A 133 -2.09 -10.18 -4.31
N VAL A 134 -1.11 -9.62 -3.60
CA VAL A 134 0.26 -10.17 -3.51
C VAL A 134 0.64 -10.24 -2.04
N SER A 135 1.20 -11.40 -1.65
CA SER A 135 1.63 -11.67 -0.28
C SER A 135 3.15 -11.76 -0.20
N THR A 136 3.72 -11.23 0.88
CA THR A 136 5.14 -11.30 1.22
C THR A 136 5.30 -11.51 2.71
N PHE A 137 6.13 -12.46 3.11
CA PHE A 137 6.48 -12.67 4.50
C PHE A 137 7.70 -11.83 4.88
N VAL A 138 7.61 -11.17 6.03
CA VAL A 138 8.68 -10.37 6.62
C VAL A 138 9.04 -10.97 7.97
N GLU A 139 10.32 -11.25 8.18
CA GLU A 139 10.88 -11.74 9.44
C GLU A 139 11.57 -10.59 10.17
N PHE A 140 11.11 -10.27 11.39
CA PHE A 140 11.81 -9.35 12.28
C PHE A 140 12.80 -10.11 13.16
N GLY A 141 13.96 -9.50 13.41
CA GLY A 141 14.85 -9.90 14.49
C GLY A 141 14.24 -9.55 15.85
N ASP A 142 14.88 -10.04 16.94
CA ASP A 142 14.55 -9.60 18.29
C ASP A 142 14.92 -8.12 18.44
N ILE A 143 13.95 -7.28 18.81
CA ILE A 143 14.13 -5.84 18.96
C ILE A 143 14.06 -5.51 20.45
N SER A 144 15.07 -4.83 20.98
CA SER A 144 15.09 -4.43 22.39
C SER A 144 13.99 -3.40 22.69
N ALA A 145 13.50 -3.39 23.93
CA ALA A 145 12.50 -2.41 24.37
C ALA A 145 12.97 -0.95 24.20
N ILE A 146 14.28 -0.70 24.29
CA ILE A 146 14.85 0.63 24.08
C ILE A 146 14.71 1.03 22.60
N GLU A 147 15.11 0.17 21.67
CA GLU A 147 15.01 0.43 20.22
C GLU A 147 13.56 0.58 19.77
N LEU A 148 12.66 -0.26 20.30
CA LEU A 148 11.23 -0.14 20.04
C LEU A 148 10.68 1.21 20.47
N LYS A 149 11.08 1.66 21.67
CA LYS A 149 10.65 2.96 22.20
C LYS A 149 11.19 4.11 21.36
N GLU A 150 12.49 4.12 21.08
CA GLU A 150 13.13 5.15 20.26
C GLU A 150 12.48 5.26 18.88
N TYR A 151 12.19 4.12 18.25
CA TYR A 151 11.56 4.12 16.93
C TYR A 151 10.09 4.54 17.00
N SER A 152 9.32 4.07 17.99
CA SER A 152 7.89 4.42 18.12
C SER A 152 7.65 5.91 18.44
N GLU A 153 8.65 6.62 18.96
CA GLU A 153 8.60 8.06 19.23
C GLU A 153 8.93 8.91 17.99
N THR A 154 9.35 8.29 16.88
CA THR A 154 9.51 8.99 15.58
C THR A 154 8.18 9.16 14.86
N ASP A 155 8.14 9.99 13.82
CA ASP A 155 6.94 10.16 12.99
C ASP A 155 6.71 8.99 12.00
N GLU A 156 7.74 8.14 11.77
CA GLU A 156 7.69 7.11 10.72
C GLU A 156 6.61 6.04 10.95
N PRO A 157 6.36 5.52 12.16
CA PRO A 157 5.36 4.49 12.40
C PRO A 157 3.91 4.92 12.13
N LEU A 158 3.60 6.21 12.38
CA LEU A 158 2.21 6.66 12.58
C LEU A 158 1.30 6.54 11.36
N ASP A 159 1.86 6.56 10.16
CA ASP A 159 1.10 6.46 8.92
C ASP A 159 1.25 5.11 8.20
N LYS A 160 1.85 4.10 8.84
CA LYS A 160 2.16 2.80 8.26
C LYS A 160 1.34 1.67 8.88
N ALA A 161 0.83 0.77 8.05
CA ALA A 161 0.27 -0.49 8.50
C ALA A 161 1.37 -1.33 9.20
N GLY A 162 1.05 -1.89 10.37
CA GLY A 162 2.02 -2.60 11.19
C GLY A 162 3.05 -1.71 11.89
N ALA A 163 2.87 -0.38 11.84
CA ALA A 163 3.72 0.62 12.49
C ALA A 163 5.18 0.63 12.01
N TYR A 164 5.48 0.23 10.74
CA TYR A 164 6.85 0.28 10.23
C TYR A 164 6.92 0.53 8.72
N ALA A 165 8.07 1.04 8.26
CA ALA A 165 8.40 1.20 6.86
C ALA A 165 9.69 0.44 6.51
N ILE A 166 9.60 -0.51 5.54
CA ILE A 166 10.78 -1.26 5.08
C ILE A 166 11.86 -0.37 4.45
N GLN A 167 11.48 0.81 3.94
CA GLN A 167 12.39 1.79 3.33
C GLN A 167 12.88 2.86 4.31
N GLY A 168 12.61 2.71 5.60
CA GLY A 168 12.93 3.71 6.62
C GLY A 168 13.85 3.18 7.71
N TYR A 169 13.73 3.79 8.90
CA TYR A 169 14.54 3.40 10.06
C TYR A 169 14.27 1.98 10.55
N ALA A 170 13.06 1.43 10.24
CA ALA A 170 12.73 0.05 10.59
C ALA A 170 13.46 -1.00 9.75
N GLU A 171 14.15 -0.64 8.67
CA GLU A 171 14.93 -1.58 7.86
C GLU A 171 15.90 -2.40 8.72
N LYS A 172 16.52 -1.78 9.74
CA LYS A 172 17.44 -2.43 10.67
C LYS A 172 16.83 -3.56 11.50
N PHE A 173 15.51 -3.61 11.61
CA PHE A 173 14.78 -4.64 12.37
C PHE A 173 14.45 -5.86 11.50
N ILE A 174 14.53 -5.73 10.17
CA ILE A 174 14.14 -6.77 9.23
C ILE A 174 15.29 -7.73 9.01
N LYS A 175 15.13 -8.96 9.47
CA LYS A 175 16.09 -10.05 9.31
C LYS A 175 16.02 -10.65 7.91
N GLY A 176 14.84 -10.68 7.30
CA GLY A 176 14.65 -11.22 5.96
C GLY A 176 13.25 -11.03 5.42
N ILE A 177 13.12 -11.20 4.11
CA ILE A 177 11.83 -11.21 3.41
C ILE A 177 11.75 -12.44 2.51
N LYS A 178 10.54 -12.99 2.38
CA LYS A 178 10.22 -14.05 1.41
C LYS A 178 9.06 -13.59 0.54
N GLY A 179 9.36 -13.15 -0.67
CA GLY A 179 8.41 -12.57 -1.63
C GLY A 179 8.94 -11.30 -2.29
N SER A 180 8.05 -10.36 -2.55
CA SER A 180 8.35 -9.11 -3.27
C SER A 180 8.66 -7.96 -2.31
N TYR A 181 9.84 -7.38 -2.43
CA TYR A 181 10.20 -6.16 -1.70
C TYR A 181 9.25 -5.00 -2.01
N SER A 182 8.94 -4.80 -3.29
CA SER A 182 8.02 -3.73 -3.72
C SER A 182 6.59 -3.94 -3.19
N ASN A 183 6.18 -5.18 -2.90
CA ASN A 183 4.93 -5.46 -2.21
C ASN A 183 4.96 -4.92 -0.77
N VAL A 184 6.05 -5.15 -0.03
CA VAL A 184 6.18 -4.63 1.34
C VAL A 184 6.22 -3.11 1.37
N VAL A 185 6.79 -2.47 0.33
CA VAL A 185 6.74 -1.01 0.14
C VAL A 185 5.31 -0.51 -0.08
N GLY A 186 4.41 -1.37 -0.59
CA GLY A 186 2.99 -1.07 -0.79
C GLY A 186 2.52 -1.06 -2.25
N LEU A 187 3.40 -1.35 -3.22
CA LEU A 187 3.03 -1.54 -4.62
C LEU A 187 3.87 -2.64 -5.27
N PRO A 188 3.34 -3.86 -5.44
CA PRO A 188 4.06 -4.96 -6.09
C PRO A 188 4.21 -4.67 -7.59
N LEU A 189 5.35 -4.10 -7.96
CA LEU A 189 5.59 -3.51 -9.28
C LEU A 189 5.47 -4.52 -10.41
N PHE A 190 5.97 -5.75 -10.23
CA PHE A 190 5.90 -6.78 -11.27
C PHE A 190 4.45 -7.13 -11.62
N GLU A 191 3.63 -7.36 -10.60
CA GLU A 191 2.22 -7.72 -10.76
C GLU A 191 1.39 -6.52 -11.23
N ALA A 192 1.67 -5.31 -10.72
CA ALA A 192 1.03 -4.08 -11.15
C ALA A 192 1.27 -3.82 -12.66
N LEU A 193 2.50 -3.97 -13.14
CA LEU A 193 2.84 -3.84 -14.56
C LEU A 193 2.13 -4.92 -15.41
N LYS A 194 2.09 -6.16 -14.91
CA LYS A 194 1.37 -7.23 -15.60
C LYS A 194 -0.13 -6.95 -15.69
N LEU A 195 -0.70 -6.34 -14.67
CA LEU A 195 -2.11 -5.97 -14.64
C LEU A 195 -2.39 -4.81 -15.61
N LEU A 196 -1.53 -3.79 -15.63
CA LEU A 196 -1.63 -2.65 -16.55
C LEU A 196 -1.61 -3.07 -18.02
N LYS A 197 -0.76 -4.03 -18.38
CA LYS A 197 -0.71 -4.56 -19.76
C LYS A 197 -2.05 -5.14 -20.25
N LYS A 198 -2.96 -5.56 -19.36
CA LYS A 198 -4.30 -6.01 -19.76
C LYS A 198 -5.19 -4.87 -20.25
N PHE A 199 -4.88 -3.64 -19.88
CA PHE A 199 -5.59 -2.43 -20.29
C PHE A 199 -4.91 -1.72 -21.48
N GLN A 200 -4.04 -2.44 -22.23
CA GLN A 200 -3.35 -1.97 -23.44
C GLN A 200 -2.47 -0.73 -23.23
N LEU A 201 -1.81 -0.66 -22.08
CA LEU A 201 -0.81 0.36 -21.76
C LEU A 201 0.61 -0.14 -22.00
#